data_b94e3f85b8e02ddc6d0c3d2bd8d19430
#
_entry.id   b94e3f85b8e02ddc6d0c3d2bd8d19430
#
_cell.length_a   1.000
_cell.length_b   1.000
_cell.length_c   1.000
_cell.angle_alpha   90.00
_cell.angle_beta   90.00
_cell.angle_gamma   90.00
#
_symmetry.space_group_name_H-M   'P 1'
#
loop_
_entity.id
_entity.type
_entity.pdbx_description
1 polymer ?
#
loop_
_entity_poly.entity_id
_entity_poly.type
_entity_poly.pdbx_seq_one_letter_code
_entity_poly.pdbx_strand_id
1 'polypeptide(L)'
;MELRPEEITKIIKSQIKNYENHIVQEEVGTVLVVGDGIARASGLEKCMMNELLEFPNGEYGIAQNLEENTVAVIILGDDGGIKEGDTVRRTGRVVSVPVGEALIGRVVNALGAPIDGKGPVEAAGYAPVESPAPGIIERQPVTVPLQTGIKAIDSMIPIGRGQRERIIGDRQTGKTSIALDTILNQKGNGVICVYVAIGQKRSTVAQVVETLTAGGAMDYTIVVSASASELSPLQYIAPYSGCTMGEYFMKQGKDVLVVYDDLTKHAVAYRTLSLLIRRPPGREAYPGDVFYLHSRLLERAARLSEEEGGGSLTALPIIETQAGDVSAYIPTNVISITDGQIFLETELFHSGVMPAINPGISVSRVGGAAQIKAMKSVSGTLKLVYSQYRELQSFAQFGSDLDANTKATLAQGERIVEVLKQHNSSPVEVIHQVAILYAVTKGFLKEVPVEKISEYEAFLYETLDARYAGLLAAIRTAGKLEKETEQQLASAIAETVSAFLAAL
;
A
#
# COMPACT_ATOMS: atom_id res chain seq x y z
N MET A 1 -18.09 -67.31 -34.98
CA MET A 1 -18.55 -67.46 -33.59
C MET A 1 -19.78 -66.57 -33.46
N GLU A 2 -20.99 -67.14 -33.62
CA GLU A 2 -22.23 -66.39 -33.49
C GLU A 2 -22.51 -66.17 -31.97
N LEU A 3 -22.56 -64.92 -31.54
CA LEU A 3 -22.96 -64.57 -30.20
C LEU A 3 -24.44 -64.94 -29.99
N ARG A 4 -24.72 -65.70 -28.95
CA ARG A 4 -26.11 -66.09 -28.62
C ARG A 4 -26.90 -64.85 -28.15
N PRO A 5 -28.18 -64.70 -28.42
CA PRO A 5 -29.02 -63.55 -28.03
C PRO A 5 -28.98 -63.25 -26.56
N GLU A 6 -28.74 -64.24 -25.69
CA GLU A 6 -28.62 -64.09 -24.25
C GLU A 6 -27.29 -63.39 -23.84
N GLU A 7 -26.20 -63.60 -24.57
CA GLU A 7 -24.89 -62.95 -24.33
C GLU A 7 -24.93 -61.51 -24.79
N ILE A 8 -25.58 -61.22 -25.91
CA ILE A 8 -25.83 -59.86 -26.38
C ILE A 8 -26.66 -59.08 -25.37
N THR A 9 -27.71 -59.66 -24.81
CA THR A 9 -28.56 -59.04 -23.77
C THR A 9 -27.79 -58.81 -22.47
N LYS A 10 -26.87 -59.69 -22.08
CA LYS A 10 -26.00 -59.50 -20.92
C LYS A 10 -25.00 -58.41 -21.15
N ILE A 11 -24.39 -58.32 -22.33
CA ILE A 11 -23.44 -57.23 -22.67
C ILE A 11 -24.15 -55.86 -22.70
N ILE A 12 -25.34 -55.79 -23.30
CA ILE A 12 -26.15 -54.54 -23.31
C ILE A 12 -26.57 -54.15 -21.90
N LYS A 13 -27.03 -55.11 -21.08
CA LYS A 13 -27.35 -54.81 -19.67
C LYS A 13 -26.14 -54.38 -18.85
N SER A 14 -24.96 -54.96 -19.08
CA SER A 14 -23.74 -54.53 -18.40
C SER A 14 -23.26 -53.15 -18.89
N GLN A 15 -23.38 -52.84 -20.16
CA GLN A 15 -23.09 -51.52 -20.72
C GLN A 15 -24.08 -50.45 -20.25
N ILE A 16 -25.37 -50.78 -20.16
CA ILE A 16 -26.40 -49.88 -19.59
C ILE A 16 -26.15 -49.66 -18.09
N LYS A 17 -25.72 -50.66 -17.35
CA LYS A 17 -25.43 -50.58 -15.91
C LYS A 17 -24.12 -49.82 -15.61
N ASN A 18 -23.15 -49.86 -16.53
CA ASN A 18 -21.89 -49.16 -16.47
C ASN A 18 -21.92 -47.84 -17.27
N TYR A 19 -23.05 -47.51 -17.88
CA TYR A 19 -23.30 -46.19 -18.46
C TYR A 19 -23.65 -45.22 -17.32
N GLU A 20 -22.67 -44.95 -16.48
CA GLU A 20 -22.66 -43.70 -15.71
C GLU A 20 -22.54 -42.58 -16.74
N ASN A 21 -23.68 -42.08 -17.14
CA ASN A 21 -23.80 -40.84 -17.81
C ASN A 21 -23.30 -39.79 -16.79
N HIS A 22 -21.99 -39.56 -16.74
CA HIS A 22 -21.49 -38.25 -16.34
C HIS A 22 -21.90 -37.31 -17.48
N ILE A 23 -23.21 -36.99 -17.53
CA ILE A 23 -23.62 -35.70 -18.04
C ILE A 23 -23.01 -34.77 -17.01
N VAL A 24 -21.79 -34.33 -17.25
CA VAL A 24 -21.32 -33.02 -16.76
C VAL A 24 -22.30 -32.09 -17.44
N GLN A 25 -23.40 -31.79 -16.76
CA GLN A 25 -24.30 -30.72 -17.10
C GLN A 25 -23.44 -29.47 -16.87
N GLU A 26 -22.68 -29.08 -17.91
CA GLU A 26 -22.10 -27.77 -17.95
C GLU A 26 -23.28 -26.83 -17.80
N GLU A 27 -23.44 -26.23 -16.64
CA GLU A 27 -24.49 -25.21 -16.44
C GLU A 27 -24.14 -24.04 -17.33
N VAL A 28 -24.91 -23.92 -18.39
CA VAL A 28 -24.78 -22.91 -19.42
C VAL A 28 -25.95 -21.95 -19.27
N GLY A 29 -25.63 -20.68 -19.04
CA GLY A 29 -26.62 -19.63 -19.07
C GLY A 29 -26.69 -18.93 -20.43
N THR A 30 -27.64 -18.05 -20.56
CA THR A 30 -27.85 -17.21 -21.75
C THR A 30 -27.75 -15.73 -21.37
N VAL A 31 -26.98 -14.97 -22.14
CA VAL A 31 -26.86 -13.51 -21.99
C VAL A 31 -28.17 -12.86 -22.40
N LEU A 32 -28.78 -12.13 -21.48
CA LEU A 32 -30.03 -11.40 -21.71
C LEU A 32 -29.78 -9.95 -22.17
N VAL A 33 -28.76 -9.32 -21.58
CA VAL A 33 -28.36 -7.94 -21.88
C VAL A 33 -26.86 -7.83 -21.69
N VAL A 34 -26.18 -7.07 -22.54
CA VAL A 34 -24.77 -6.75 -22.42
C VAL A 34 -24.51 -5.29 -22.80
N GLY A 35 -23.60 -4.65 -22.09
CA GLY A 35 -23.14 -3.28 -22.35
C GLY A 35 -22.40 -2.67 -21.16
N ASP A 36 -21.53 -1.71 -21.43
CA ASP A 36 -20.75 -0.97 -20.43
C ASP A 36 -19.92 -1.87 -19.47
N GLY A 37 -19.44 -3.01 -19.96
CA GLY A 37 -18.66 -3.97 -19.17
C GLY A 37 -19.50 -4.86 -18.24
N ILE A 38 -20.82 -4.87 -18.40
CA ILE A 38 -21.76 -5.68 -17.62
C ILE A 38 -22.58 -6.59 -18.54
N ALA A 39 -22.79 -7.83 -18.14
CA ALA A 39 -23.78 -8.71 -18.73
C ALA A 39 -24.79 -9.17 -17.67
N ARG A 40 -26.03 -9.41 -18.11
CA ARG A 40 -27.02 -10.15 -17.32
C ARG A 40 -27.30 -11.47 -18.01
N ALA A 41 -27.19 -12.54 -17.28
CA ALA A 41 -27.40 -13.89 -17.79
C ALA A 41 -28.48 -14.62 -16.99
N SER A 42 -29.23 -15.50 -17.65
CA SER A 42 -30.19 -16.41 -17.03
C SER A 42 -29.70 -17.86 -17.12
N GLY A 43 -30.33 -18.77 -16.37
CA GLY A 43 -30.00 -20.20 -16.43
C GLY A 43 -28.75 -20.62 -15.65
N LEU A 44 -28.27 -19.76 -14.75
CA LEU A 44 -27.09 -19.97 -13.90
C LEU A 44 -27.50 -20.15 -12.42
N GLU A 45 -28.47 -21.02 -12.15
CA GLU A 45 -29.09 -21.16 -10.82
C GLU A 45 -28.14 -21.56 -9.71
N LYS A 46 -27.08 -22.31 -10.02
CA LYS A 46 -26.08 -22.75 -9.05
C LYS A 46 -24.82 -21.88 -9.04
N CYS A 47 -24.83 -20.74 -9.74
CA CYS A 47 -23.70 -19.84 -9.78
C CYS A 47 -23.39 -19.28 -8.38
N MET A 48 -22.11 -19.24 -8.04
CA MET A 48 -21.64 -18.69 -6.77
C MET A 48 -21.25 -17.21 -6.92
N MET A 49 -21.36 -16.46 -5.84
CA MET A 49 -20.82 -15.11 -5.79
C MET A 49 -19.31 -15.13 -6.08
N ASN A 50 -18.85 -14.18 -6.90
CA ASN A 50 -17.46 -14.08 -7.38
C ASN A 50 -16.98 -15.26 -8.22
N GLU A 51 -17.89 -16.12 -8.71
CA GLU A 51 -17.54 -17.18 -9.65
C GLU A 51 -17.12 -16.58 -11.00
N LEU A 52 -16.08 -17.15 -11.56
CA LEU A 52 -15.61 -16.80 -12.90
C LEU A 52 -16.50 -17.48 -13.94
N LEU A 53 -17.03 -16.72 -14.86
CA LEU A 53 -17.87 -17.14 -15.96
C LEU A 53 -17.13 -16.92 -17.28
N GLU A 54 -17.26 -17.84 -18.22
CA GLU A 54 -16.61 -17.80 -19.53
C GLU A 54 -17.62 -17.48 -20.62
N PHE A 55 -17.30 -16.52 -21.48
CA PHE A 55 -18.07 -16.13 -22.66
C PHE A 55 -17.52 -16.78 -23.94
N PRO A 56 -18.32 -16.89 -25.03
CA PRO A 56 -17.91 -17.58 -26.25
C PRO A 56 -16.70 -16.97 -26.96
N ASN A 57 -16.46 -15.68 -26.77
CA ASN A 57 -15.30 -14.96 -27.33
C ASN A 57 -13.99 -15.20 -26.55
N GLY A 58 -14.02 -16.04 -25.50
CA GLY A 58 -12.88 -16.32 -24.62
C GLY A 58 -12.66 -15.29 -23.51
N GLU A 59 -13.54 -14.29 -23.40
CA GLU A 59 -13.51 -13.35 -22.29
C GLU A 59 -14.16 -13.95 -21.04
N TYR A 60 -13.74 -13.42 -19.89
CA TYR A 60 -14.24 -13.85 -18.58
C TYR A 60 -15.04 -12.75 -17.90
N GLY A 61 -15.97 -13.17 -17.07
CA GLY A 61 -16.72 -12.26 -16.19
C GLY A 61 -16.84 -12.81 -14.77
N ILE A 62 -17.17 -11.92 -13.84
CA ILE A 62 -17.38 -12.26 -12.43
C ILE A 62 -18.86 -12.15 -12.11
N ALA A 63 -19.46 -13.20 -11.54
CA ALA A 63 -20.79 -13.15 -10.97
C ALA A 63 -20.82 -12.26 -9.74
N GLN A 64 -21.49 -11.09 -9.84
CA GLN A 64 -21.46 -10.08 -8.78
C GLN A 64 -22.80 -9.87 -8.09
N ASN A 65 -23.91 -10.14 -8.75
CA ASN A 65 -25.25 -10.03 -8.16
C ASN A 65 -26.07 -11.24 -8.56
N LEU A 66 -26.48 -12.03 -7.57
CA LEU A 66 -27.28 -13.24 -7.77
C LEU A 66 -28.74 -12.87 -7.46
N GLU A 67 -29.56 -12.79 -8.50
CA GLU A 67 -31.00 -12.56 -8.41
C GLU A 67 -31.75 -13.87 -8.63
N GLU A 68 -33.04 -13.91 -8.36
CA GLU A 68 -33.85 -15.14 -8.42
C GLU A 68 -33.78 -15.84 -9.80
N ASN A 69 -33.77 -15.08 -10.89
CA ASN A 69 -33.79 -15.62 -12.25
C ASN A 69 -32.61 -15.16 -13.11
N THR A 70 -31.77 -14.28 -12.60
CA THR A 70 -30.65 -13.67 -13.34
C THR A 70 -29.42 -13.51 -12.50
N VAL A 71 -28.27 -13.51 -13.17
CA VAL A 71 -26.97 -13.21 -12.58
C VAL A 71 -26.42 -11.98 -13.29
N ALA A 72 -26.07 -10.94 -12.52
CA ALA A 72 -25.31 -9.83 -13.07
C ALA A 72 -23.83 -10.16 -13.06
N VAL A 73 -23.22 -10.05 -14.22
CA VAL A 73 -21.84 -10.45 -14.50
C VAL A 73 -21.03 -9.22 -14.87
N ILE A 74 -19.93 -9.01 -14.19
CA ILE A 74 -18.94 -7.96 -14.50
C ILE A 74 -17.93 -8.56 -15.47
N ILE A 75 -17.81 -8.00 -16.68
CA ILE A 75 -16.91 -8.50 -17.73
C ILE A 75 -15.51 -7.98 -17.44
N LEU A 76 -14.50 -8.86 -17.46
CA LEU A 76 -13.10 -8.55 -17.16
C LEU A 76 -12.27 -8.16 -18.39
N GLY A 77 -12.87 -8.17 -19.57
CA GLY A 77 -12.21 -7.87 -20.84
C GLY A 77 -13.09 -7.01 -21.74
N ASP A 78 -12.90 -7.13 -23.06
CA ASP A 78 -13.69 -6.41 -24.06
C ASP A 78 -15.10 -7.03 -24.20
N ASP A 79 -16.13 -6.21 -23.97
CA ASP A 79 -17.52 -6.63 -24.12
C ASP A 79 -18.02 -6.54 -25.57
N GLY A 80 -17.26 -5.92 -26.48
CA GLY A 80 -17.68 -5.70 -27.87
C GLY A 80 -17.93 -6.97 -28.69
N GLY A 81 -17.40 -8.10 -28.25
CA GLY A 81 -17.61 -9.40 -28.89
C GLY A 81 -18.78 -10.23 -28.33
N ILE A 82 -19.40 -9.77 -27.23
CA ILE A 82 -20.47 -10.50 -26.53
C ILE A 82 -21.83 -9.93 -26.97
N LYS A 83 -22.81 -10.80 -27.24
CA LYS A 83 -24.14 -10.42 -27.74
C LYS A 83 -25.25 -11.03 -26.88
N GLU A 84 -26.41 -10.40 -26.94
CA GLU A 84 -27.63 -10.98 -26.41
C GLU A 84 -27.93 -12.31 -27.10
N GLY A 85 -28.28 -13.33 -26.31
CA GLY A 85 -28.47 -14.70 -26.77
C GLY A 85 -27.22 -15.56 -26.74
N ASP A 86 -26.05 -15.00 -26.51
CA ASP A 86 -24.81 -15.77 -26.37
C ASP A 86 -24.86 -16.67 -25.12
N THR A 87 -24.15 -17.77 -25.21
CA THR A 87 -24.00 -18.71 -24.07
C THR A 87 -22.96 -18.22 -23.12
N VAL A 88 -23.19 -18.36 -21.82
CA VAL A 88 -22.19 -18.10 -20.76
C VAL A 88 -22.05 -19.36 -19.93
N ARG A 89 -20.81 -19.78 -19.68
CA ARG A 89 -20.48 -21.02 -19.02
C ARG A 89 -19.93 -20.79 -17.63
N ARG A 90 -20.39 -21.55 -16.65
CA ARG A 90 -19.78 -21.60 -15.32
C ARG A 90 -18.42 -22.29 -15.39
N THR A 91 -17.44 -21.74 -14.69
CA THR A 91 -16.14 -22.39 -14.54
C THR A 91 -16.00 -23.19 -13.24
N GLY A 92 -16.90 -22.97 -12.27
CA GLY A 92 -16.79 -23.53 -10.92
C GLY A 92 -15.60 -22.99 -10.13
N ARG A 93 -14.96 -21.92 -10.60
CA ARG A 93 -13.78 -21.30 -9.97
C ARG A 93 -14.07 -19.85 -9.63
N VAL A 94 -13.51 -19.39 -8.53
CA VAL A 94 -13.47 -17.96 -8.21
C VAL A 94 -12.30 -17.29 -8.94
N VAL A 95 -12.41 -15.99 -9.15
CA VAL A 95 -11.33 -15.21 -9.78
C VAL A 95 -10.04 -15.37 -9.00
N SER A 96 -9.00 -15.79 -9.68
CA SER A 96 -7.69 -16.09 -9.12
C SER A 96 -6.58 -15.44 -9.93
N VAL A 97 -5.49 -15.11 -9.28
CA VAL A 97 -4.30 -14.49 -9.89
C VAL A 97 -3.07 -15.36 -9.68
N PRO A 98 -2.08 -15.27 -10.57
CA PRO A 98 -0.82 -15.96 -10.38
C PRO A 98 -0.10 -15.45 -9.14
N VAL A 99 0.57 -16.35 -8.43
CA VAL A 99 1.40 -16.04 -7.27
C VAL A 99 2.76 -16.72 -7.41
N GLY A 100 3.79 -16.16 -6.80
CA GLY A 100 5.12 -16.74 -6.83
C GLY A 100 6.24 -15.71 -6.99
N GLU A 101 7.46 -16.15 -6.79
CA GLU A 101 8.67 -15.30 -6.88
C GLU A 101 8.91 -14.75 -8.30
N ALA A 102 8.44 -15.47 -9.33
CA ALA A 102 8.56 -15.03 -10.73
C ALA A 102 7.82 -13.71 -11.05
N LEU A 103 6.94 -13.25 -10.15
CA LEU A 103 6.27 -11.95 -10.25
C LEU A 103 7.16 -10.78 -9.79
N ILE A 104 8.20 -11.03 -9.00
CA ILE A 104 9.11 -9.99 -8.54
C ILE A 104 9.84 -9.40 -9.75
N GLY A 105 9.91 -8.07 -9.82
CA GLY A 105 10.50 -7.34 -10.94
C GLY A 105 9.61 -7.20 -12.17
N ARG A 106 8.35 -7.65 -12.09
CA ARG A 106 7.40 -7.62 -13.18
C ARG A 106 6.35 -6.51 -13.01
N VAL A 107 5.85 -6.06 -14.15
CA VAL A 107 4.67 -5.19 -14.22
C VAL A 107 3.54 -6.01 -14.84
N VAL A 108 2.47 -6.19 -14.08
CA VAL A 108 1.32 -7.01 -14.46
C VAL A 108 0.02 -6.21 -14.43
N ASN A 109 -0.99 -6.68 -15.15
CA ASN A 109 -2.33 -6.11 -15.07
C ASN A 109 -3.09 -6.63 -13.83
N ALA A 110 -4.33 -6.21 -13.67
CA ALA A 110 -5.19 -6.62 -12.54
C ALA A 110 -5.45 -8.13 -12.44
N LEU A 111 -5.29 -8.88 -13.52
CA LEU A 111 -5.44 -10.34 -13.57
C LEU A 111 -4.10 -11.08 -13.45
N GLY A 112 -3.00 -10.34 -13.25
CA GLY A 112 -1.66 -10.90 -13.14
C GLY A 112 -0.98 -11.21 -14.47
N ALA A 113 -1.58 -10.85 -15.61
CA ALA A 113 -0.92 -10.99 -16.90
C ALA A 113 0.18 -9.95 -17.09
N PRO A 114 1.39 -10.31 -17.57
CA PRO A 114 2.50 -9.39 -17.73
C PRO A 114 2.21 -8.36 -18.84
N ILE A 115 2.54 -7.09 -18.57
CA ILE A 115 2.39 -5.97 -19.50
C ILE A 115 3.72 -5.22 -19.74
N ASP A 116 4.82 -5.77 -19.26
CA ASP A 116 6.16 -5.18 -19.31
C ASP A 116 7.00 -5.64 -20.51
N GLY A 117 6.45 -6.45 -21.40
CA GLY A 117 7.15 -6.97 -22.58
C GLY A 117 8.24 -8.02 -22.28
N LYS A 118 8.38 -8.46 -21.03
CA LYS A 118 9.42 -9.45 -20.63
C LYS A 118 8.99 -10.92 -20.79
N GLY A 119 7.89 -11.19 -21.53
CA GLY A 119 7.35 -12.52 -21.74
C GLY A 119 6.47 -13.03 -20.59
N PRO A 120 5.97 -14.27 -20.69
CA PRO A 120 5.06 -14.86 -19.71
C PRO A 120 5.72 -15.01 -18.33
N VAL A 121 4.88 -15.07 -17.30
CA VAL A 121 5.31 -15.33 -15.92
C VAL A 121 5.05 -16.80 -15.58
N GLU A 122 6.09 -17.51 -15.16
CA GLU A 122 5.96 -18.88 -14.64
C GLU A 122 5.49 -18.83 -13.18
N ALA A 123 4.18 -18.82 -12.98
CA ALA A 123 3.60 -18.76 -11.65
C ALA A 123 3.88 -20.03 -10.84
N ALA A 124 4.15 -19.89 -9.55
CA ALA A 124 4.23 -21.04 -8.63
C ALA A 124 2.85 -21.67 -8.39
N GLY A 125 1.78 -20.90 -8.58
CA GLY A 125 0.39 -21.31 -8.44
C GLY A 125 -0.57 -20.17 -8.70
N TYR A 126 -1.86 -20.42 -8.41
CA TYR A 126 -2.92 -19.41 -8.48
C TYR A 126 -3.63 -19.34 -7.14
N ALA A 127 -3.93 -18.12 -6.70
CA ALA A 127 -4.67 -17.88 -5.47
C ALA A 127 -5.89 -16.99 -5.72
N PRO A 128 -7.02 -17.20 -4.99
CA PRO A 128 -8.20 -16.37 -5.12
C PRO A 128 -7.89 -14.90 -4.82
N VAL A 129 -8.46 -13.98 -5.61
CA VAL A 129 -8.28 -12.54 -5.37
C VAL A 129 -8.96 -12.09 -4.08
N GLU A 130 -10.07 -12.69 -3.72
CA GLU A 130 -10.72 -12.48 -2.43
C GLU A 130 -10.44 -13.67 -1.51
N SER A 131 -9.86 -13.39 -0.36
CA SER A 131 -9.64 -14.35 0.72
C SER A 131 -10.01 -13.72 2.07
N PRO A 132 -10.43 -14.51 3.05
CA PRO A 132 -10.72 -13.98 4.37
C PRO A 132 -9.46 -13.39 5.01
N ALA A 133 -9.64 -12.33 5.79
CA ALA A 133 -8.57 -11.78 6.60
C ALA A 133 -8.14 -12.77 7.69
N PRO A 134 -6.86 -12.74 8.15
CA PRO A 134 -6.42 -13.55 9.27
C PRO A 134 -7.28 -13.32 10.52
N GLY A 135 -7.62 -14.39 11.23
CA GLY A 135 -8.38 -14.35 12.46
C GLY A 135 -7.61 -13.71 13.63
N ILE A 136 -8.28 -13.54 14.77
CA ILE A 136 -7.68 -12.88 15.95
C ILE A 136 -6.50 -13.69 16.51
N ILE A 137 -6.61 -15.01 16.53
CA ILE A 137 -5.59 -15.92 17.06
C ILE A 137 -4.38 -16.03 16.12
N GLU A 138 -4.62 -15.85 14.83
CA GLU A 138 -3.58 -15.92 13.78
C GLU A 138 -2.68 -14.67 13.76
N ARG A 139 -3.02 -13.63 14.54
CA ARG A 139 -2.29 -12.34 14.59
C ARG A 139 -1.42 -12.23 15.81
N GLN A 140 -0.31 -11.52 15.66
CA GLN A 140 0.50 -11.05 16.78
C GLN A 140 0.61 -9.52 16.79
N PRO A 141 1.01 -8.90 17.92
CA PRO A 141 1.18 -7.46 18.01
C PRO A 141 2.21 -6.91 17.03
N VAL A 142 1.94 -5.72 16.53
CA VAL A 142 2.85 -4.98 15.63
C VAL A 142 3.90 -4.28 16.49
N THR A 143 5.14 -4.79 16.48
CA THR A 143 6.25 -4.30 17.30
C THR A 143 7.55 -4.12 16.51
N VAL A 144 7.62 -4.60 15.27
CA VAL A 144 8.80 -4.47 14.41
C VAL A 144 8.63 -3.25 13.51
N PRO A 145 9.59 -2.30 13.49
CA PRO A 145 9.47 -1.13 12.64
C PRO A 145 9.57 -1.47 11.16
N LEU A 146 8.75 -0.80 10.35
CA LEU A 146 8.94 -0.64 8.92
C LEU A 146 9.57 0.74 8.70
N GLN A 147 10.85 0.79 8.43
CA GLN A 147 11.56 2.04 8.21
C GLN A 147 11.18 2.60 6.84
N THR A 148 10.65 3.82 6.82
CA THR A 148 10.27 4.49 5.57
C THR A 148 11.46 5.21 4.92
N GLY A 149 12.48 5.51 5.70
CA GLY A 149 13.60 6.36 5.29
C GLY A 149 13.25 7.85 5.26
N ILE A 150 12.04 8.22 5.71
CA ILE A 150 11.57 9.60 5.76
C ILE A 150 11.62 10.07 7.21
N LYS A 151 12.49 11.04 7.49
CA LYS A 151 12.76 11.54 8.85
C LYS A 151 11.49 11.93 9.62
N ALA A 152 10.57 12.63 8.96
CA ALA A 152 9.33 13.08 9.58
C ALA A 152 8.39 11.93 9.95
N ILE A 153 8.37 10.84 9.18
CA ILE A 153 7.53 9.66 9.44
C ILE A 153 8.17 8.79 10.51
N ASP A 154 9.39 8.35 10.30
CA ASP A 154 10.07 7.42 11.20
C ASP A 154 10.22 7.97 12.62
N SER A 155 10.32 9.31 12.76
CA SER A 155 10.42 9.96 14.07
C SER A 155 9.09 10.24 14.75
N MET A 156 8.07 10.72 14.02
CA MET A 156 6.82 11.23 14.62
C MET A 156 5.60 10.36 14.37
N ILE A 157 5.60 9.55 13.31
CA ILE A 157 4.46 8.75 12.85
C ILE A 157 4.98 7.36 12.44
N PRO A 158 5.63 6.62 13.35
CA PRO A 158 6.30 5.37 13.00
C PRO A 158 5.31 4.30 12.53
N ILE A 159 5.74 3.54 11.53
CA ILE A 159 4.97 2.45 10.92
C ILE A 159 5.59 1.13 11.34
N GLY A 160 4.75 0.18 11.77
CA GLY A 160 5.18 -1.18 12.09
C GLY A 160 4.83 -2.17 10.98
N ARG A 161 5.59 -3.27 10.92
CA ARG A 161 5.33 -4.37 9.99
C ARG A 161 4.01 -5.07 10.36
N GLY A 162 3.04 -5.04 9.43
CA GLY A 162 1.68 -5.52 9.63
C GLY A 162 0.66 -4.42 9.93
N GLN A 163 1.08 -3.16 9.99
CA GLN A 163 0.21 -2.00 10.23
C GLN A 163 -0.48 -1.54 8.93
N ARG A 164 -1.64 -0.90 9.10
CA ARG A 164 -2.36 -0.18 8.06
C ARG A 164 -2.24 1.32 8.32
N GLU A 165 -1.38 2.00 7.58
CA GLU A 165 -1.16 3.43 7.73
C GLU A 165 -1.55 4.15 6.45
N ARG A 166 -2.62 4.96 6.46
CA ARG A 166 -3.05 5.66 5.26
C ARG A 166 -2.25 6.93 5.02
N ILE A 167 -1.99 7.20 3.75
CA ILE A 167 -1.42 8.46 3.27
C ILE A 167 -2.57 9.27 2.68
N ILE A 168 -2.87 10.43 3.24
CA ILE A 168 -4.05 11.23 2.88
C ILE A 168 -3.66 12.68 2.59
N GLY A 169 -4.27 13.28 1.59
CA GLY A 169 -4.06 14.68 1.21
C GLY A 169 -4.59 14.99 -0.18
N ASP A 170 -4.55 16.25 -0.56
CA ASP A 170 -5.02 16.74 -1.85
C ASP A 170 -4.14 16.25 -3.01
N ARG A 171 -4.58 16.49 -4.24
CA ARG A 171 -3.80 16.15 -5.44
C ARG A 171 -2.44 16.84 -5.43
N GLN A 172 -1.40 16.12 -5.90
CA GLN A 172 -0.04 16.65 -6.07
C GLN A 172 0.64 17.13 -4.77
N THR A 173 0.23 16.65 -3.61
CA THR A 173 0.88 16.96 -2.31
C THR A 173 2.05 16.04 -1.96
N GLY A 174 2.41 15.09 -2.85
CA GLY A 174 3.54 14.17 -2.63
C GLY A 174 3.17 12.80 -2.05
N LYS A 175 1.89 12.38 -2.07
CA LYS A 175 1.45 11.07 -1.54
C LYS A 175 2.20 9.89 -2.17
N THR A 176 2.24 9.86 -3.50
CA THR A 176 2.96 8.82 -4.26
C THR A 176 4.46 8.86 -3.98
N SER A 177 5.06 10.04 -3.82
CA SER A 177 6.49 10.18 -3.49
C SER A 177 6.83 9.52 -2.16
N ILE A 178 6.01 9.72 -1.11
CA ILE A 178 6.19 9.05 0.18
C ILE A 178 6.15 7.53 0.04
N ALA A 179 5.19 7.02 -0.73
CA ALA A 179 5.07 5.59 -0.96
C ALA A 179 6.29 5.03 -1.72
N LEU A 180 6.77 5.73 -2.74
CA LEU A 180 7.96 5.33 -3.51
C LEU A 180 9.22 5.38 -2.65
N ASP A 181 9.43 6.43 -1.86
CA ASP A 181 10.58 6.54 -0.95
C ASP A 181 10.57 5.41 0.09
N THR A 182 9.38 5.05 0.59
CA THR A 182 9.22 3.91 1.49
C THR A 182 9.62 2.60 0.81
N ILE A 183 9.24 2.38 -0.45
CA ILE A 183 9.66 1.20 -1.23
C ILE A 183 11.18 1.22 -1.46
N LEU A 184 11.75 2.35 -1.89
CA LEU A 184 13.18 2.51 -2.13
C LEU A 184 14.01 2.17 -0.88
N ASN A 185 13.51 2.55 0.29
CA ASN A 185 14.18 2.30 1.57
C ASN A 185 14.15 0.81 1.99
N GLN A 186 13.36 -0.04 1.34
CA GLN A 186 13.34 -1.48 1.68
C GLN A 186 14.51 -2.28 1.10
N LYS A 187 15.37 -1.65 0.30
CA LYS A 187 16.57 -2.31 -0.26
C LYS A 187 17.45 -2.90 0.86
N GLY A 188 17.65 -4.21 0.82
CA GLY A 188 18.43 -4.93 1.82
C GLY A 188 17.70 -5.22 3.15
N ASN A 189 16.44 -4.78 3.32
CA ASN A 189 15.66 -5.00 4.55
C ASN A 189 14.82 -6.28 4.53
N GLY A 190 14.90 -7.07 3.45
CA GLY A 190 14.17 -8.33 3.32
C GLY A 190 12.66 -8.19 3.14
N VAL A 191 12.17 -6.98 2.81
CA VAL A 191 10.75 -6.69 2.59
C VAL A 191 10.44 -6.78 1.10
N ILE A 192 9.42 -7.57 0.75
CA ILE A 192 8.89 -7.62 -0.61
C ILE A 192 7.82 -6.54 -0.76
N CYS A 193 7.90 -5.77 -1.84
CA CYS A 193 6.98 -4.66 -2.08
C CYS A 193 5.99 -5.01 -3.20
N VAL A 194 4.75 -4.55 -3.06
CA VAL A 194 3.74 -4.59 -4.10
C VAL A 194 3.18 -3.18 -4.27
N TYR A 195 3.35 -2.61 -5.45
CA TYR A 195 2.77 -1.31 -5.79
C TYR A 195 1.57 -1.52 -6.71
N VAL A 196 0.39 -1.12 -6.24
CA VAL A 196 -0.87 -1.25 -6.98
C VAL A 196 -1.32 0.12 -7.48
N ALA A 197 -1.19 0.34 -8.78
CA ALA A 197 -1.68 1.55 -9.46
C ALA A 197 -3.13 1.37 -9.87
N ILE A 198 -4.04 2.18 -9.31
CA ILE A 198 -5.48 2.08 -9.53
C ILE A 198 -5.98 3.34 -10.21
N GLY A 199 -6.48 3.23 -11.45
CA GLY A 199 -7.02 4.36 -12.19
C GLY A 199 -5.98 5.46 -12.48
N GLN A 200 -4.70 5.13 -12.48
CA GLN A 200 -3.61 6.06 -12.81
C GLN A 200 -3.41 6.18 -14.31
N LYS A 201 -2.85 7.31 -14.76
CA LYS A 201 -2.44 7.45 -16.17
C LYS A 201 -1.27 6.51 -16.46
N ARG A 202 -1.24 5.89 -17.64
CA ARG A 202 -0.13 5.02 -18.06
C ARG A 202 1.24 5.71 -17.95
N SER A 203 1.31 7.01 -18.28
CA SER A 203 2.53 7.80 -18.14
C SER A 203 3.00 7.90 -16.68
N THR A 204 2.08 8.06 -15.74
CA THR A 204 2.41 8.09 -14.31
C THR A 204 2.94 6.73 -13.83
N VAL A 205 2.31 5.64 -14.25
CA VAL A 205 2.80 4.28 -13.91
C VAL A 205 4.19 4.04 -14.51
N ALA A 206 4.43 4.48 -15.75
CA ALA A 206 5.75 4.38 -16.37
C ALA A 206 6.83 5.13 -15.57
N GLN A 207 6.54 6.36 -15.10
CA GLN A 207 7.45 7.13 -14.24
C GLN A 207 7.72 6.44 -12.90
N VAL A 208 6.70 5.82 -12.29
CA VAL A 208 6.87 5.01 -11.07
C VAL A 208 7.82 3.85 -11.32
N VAL A 209 7.60 3.08 -12.39
CA VAL A 209 8.46 1.94 -12.74
C VAL A 209 9.89 2.40 -13.04
N GLU A 210 10.07 3.52 -13.73
CA GLU A 210 11.38 4.13 -14.00
C GLU A 210 12.10 4.51 -12.68
N THR A 211 11.40 5.18 -11.77
CA THR A 211 11.95 5.57 -10.45
C THR A 211 12.36 4.34 -9.64
N LEU A 212 11.52 3.31 -9.57
CA LEU A 212 11.82 2.08 -8.87
C LEU A 212 12.99 1.32 -9.51
N THR A 213 13.08 1.32 -10.84
CA THR A 213 14.18 0.70 -11.59
C THR A 213 15.50 1.43 -11.33
N ALA A 214 15.50 2.75 -11.41
CA ALA A 214 16.68 3.58 -11.17
C ALA A 214 17.22 3.39 -9.73
N GLY A 215 16.33 3.24 -8.75
CA GLY A 215 16.69 2.94 -7.35
C GLY A 215 17.08 1.47 -7.08
N GLY A 216 16.94 0.58 -8.08
CA GLY A 216 17.15 -0.86 -7.91
C GLY A 216 16.07 -1.55 -7.07
N ALA A 217 14.89 -0.92 -6.92
CA ALA A 217 13.80 -1.45 -6.12
C ALA A 217 12.95 -2.49 -6.87
N MET A 218 13.07 -2.59 -8.18
CA MET A 218 12.39 -3.64 -8.94
C MET A 218 12.88 -5.05 -8.58
N ASP A 219 14.08 -5.19 -8.01
CA ASP A 219 14.62 -6.49 -7.58
C ASP A 219 13.79 -7.15 -6.45
N TYR A 220 12.93 -6.38 -5.77
CA TYR A 220 12.05 -6.86 -4.69
C TYR A 220 10.62 -6.31 -4.78
N THR A 221 10.23 -5.75 -5.94
CA THR A 221 8.92 -5.10 -6.11
C THR A 221 8.11 -5.73 -7.24
N ILE A 222 6.82 -5.93 -7.00
CA ILE A 222 5.80 -6.29 -8.00
C ILE A 222 4.96 -5.05 -8.26
N VAL A 223 4.73 -4.72 -9.53
CA VAL A 223 3.84 -3.61 -9.92
C VAL A 223 2.57 -4.18 -10.55
N VAL A 224 1.42 -3.87 -9.96
CA VAL A 224 0.09 -4.22 -10.49
C VAL A 224 -0.55 -2.95 -11.02
N SER A 225 -0.94 -2.93 -12.29
CA SER A 225 -1.49 -1.75 -12.92
C SER A 225 -2.89 -1.99 -13.48
N ALA A 226 -3.84 -1.15 -13.05
CA ALA A 226 -5.14 -0.97 -13.68
C ALA A 226 -5.28 0.50 -14.05
N SER A 227 -4.98 0.84 -15.30
CA SER A 227 -4.90 2.23 -15.76
C SER A 227 -6.28 2.89 -15.85
N ALA A 228 -6.28 4.24 -15.91
CA ALA A 228 -7.52 5.01 -16.06
C ALA A 228 -8.27 4.77 -17.38
N SER A 229 -7.59 4.18 -18.38
CA SER A 229 -8.20 3.81 -19.67
C SER A 229 -8.77 2.40 -19.69
N GLU A 230 -8.57 1.63 -18.62
CA GLU A 230 -9.14 0.29 -18.49
C GLU A 230 -10.53 0.33 -17.88
N LEU A 231 -11.31 -0.70 -18.14
CA LEU A 231 -12.68 -0.83 -17.62
C LEU A 231 -12.70 -0.83 -16.08
N SER A 232 -13.77 -0.30 -15.51
CA SER A 232 -13.96 -0.24 -14.05
C SER A 232 -13.81 -1.60 -13.34
N PRO A 233 -14.19 -2.74 -13.90
CA PRO A 233 -13.95 -4.05 -13.32
C PRO A 233 -12.50 -4.35 -12.99
N LEU A 234 -11.58 -4.00 -13.88
CA LEU A 234 -10.13 -4.23 -13.66
C LEU A 234 -9.58 -3.31 -12.56
N GLN A 235 -10.05 -2.06 -12.50
CA GLN A 235 -9.69 -1.14 -11.42
C GLN A 235 -10.25 -1.62 -10.07
N TYR A 236 -11.41 -2.26 -10.06
CA TYR A 236 -12.02 -2.86 -8.86
C TYR A 236 -11.21 -4.04 -8.33
N ILE A 237 -10.74 -4.94 -9.22
CA ILE A 237 -10.01 -6.15 -8.82
C ILE A 237 -8.56 -5.86 -8.42
N ALA A 238 -7.89 -4.89 -9.05
CA ALA A 238 -6.46 -4.65 -8.91
C ALA A 238 -5.93 -4.64 -7.46
N PRO A 239 -6.56 -3.94 -6.49
CA PRO A 239 -6.05 -3.94 -5.12
C PRO A 239 -6.15 -5.32 -4.44
N TYR A 240 -7.19 -6.09 -4.73
CA TYR A 240 -7.31 -7.46 -4.22
C TYR A 240 -6.26 -8.38 -4.83
N SER A 241 -5.98 -8.24 -6.11
CA SER A 241 -4.94 -8.99 -6.81
C SER A 241 -3.56 -8.72 -6.22
N GLY A 242 -3.21 -7.45 -6.03
CA GLY A 242 -1.95 -7.07 -5.40
C GLY A 242 -1.83 -7.55 -3.96
N CYS A 243 -2.94 -7.50 -3.19
CA CYS A 243 -3.00 -8.06 -1.84
C CYS A 243 -2.72 -9.57 -1.84
N THR A 244 -3.38 -10.33 -2.71
CA THR A 244 -3.21 -11.78 -2.85
C THR A 244 -1.78 -12.15 -3.24
N MET A 245 -1.15 -11.41 -4.16
CA MET A 245 0.26 -11.60 -4.50
C MET A 245 1.17 -11.37 -3.30
N GLY A 246 0.87 -10.36 -2.47
CA GLY A 246 1.60 -10.08 -1.22
C GLY A 246 1.38 -11.16 -0.16
N GLU A 247 0.16 -11.62 0.03
CA GLU A 247 -0.18 -12.67 1.01
C GLU A 247 0.56 -14.00 0.76
N TYR A 248 0.86 -14.30 -0.51
CA TYR A 248 1.67 -15.47 -0.83
C TYR A 248 3.02 -15.47 -0.11
N PHE A 249 3.68 -14.33 -0.05
CA PHE A 249 4.96 -14.18 0.65
C PHE A 249 4.78 -14.07 2.16
N MET A 250 3.75 -13.37 2.63
CA MET A 250 3.42 -13.28 4.06
C MET A 250 3.23 -14.67 4.68
N LYS A 251 2.51 -15.57 4.01
CA LYS A 251 2.29 -16.96 4.45
C LYS A 251 3.57 -17.81 4.43
N GLN A 252 4.63 -17.36 3.75
CA GLN A 252 5.96 -17.97 3.78
C GLN A 252 6.88 -17.39 4.86
N GLY A 253 6.35 -16.58 5.78
CA GLY A 253 7.11 -15.93 6.82
C GLY A 253 7.90 -14.71 6.38
N LYS A 254 7.65 -14.17 5.19
CA LYS A 254 8.31 -12.96 4.69
C LYS A 254 7.52 -11.71 5.07
N ASP A 255 8.21 -10.58 5.15
CA ASP A 255 7.56 -9.29 5.36
C ASP A 255 7.23 -8.64 4.01
N VAL A 256 6.01 -8.09 3.91
CA VAL A 256 5.47 -7.51 2.69
C VAL A 256 4.98 -6.10 2.95
N LEU A 257 5.23 -5.21 2.02
CA LEU A 257 4.66 -3.86 1.95
C LEU A 257 3.78 -3.75 0.72
N VAL A 258 2.50 -3.43 0.90
CA VAL A 258 1.57 -3.18 -0.21
C VAL A 258 1.14 -1.71 -0.21
N VAL A 259 1.34 -1.03 -1.32
CA VAL A 259 0.86 0.34 -1.57
C VAL A 259 -0.34 0.28 -2.49
N TYR A 260 -1.43 0.95 -2.12
CA TYR A 260 -2.63 1.10 -2.96
C TYR A 260 -2.76 2.56 -3.42
N ASP A 261 -2.40 2.86 -4.66
CA ASP A 261 -2.40 4.22 -5.22
C ASP A 261 -3.46 4.36 -6.34
N ASP A 262 -4.72 4.82 -6.09
CA ASP A 262 -5.28 5.16 -4.79
C ASP A 262 -6.65 4.47 -4.57
N LEU A 263 -7.04 4.32 -3.32
CA LEU A 263 -8.32 3.71 -2.96
C LEU A 263 -9.52 4.64 -3.19
N THR A 264 -9.33 5.93 -3.38
CA THR A 264 -10.41 6.84 -3.78
C THR A 264 -10.92 6.48 -5.17
N LYS A 265 -10.01 6.23 -6.12
CA LYS A 265 -10.36 5.76 -7.47
C LYS A 265 -10.94 4.35 -7.45
N HIS A 266 -10.44 3.48 -6.58
CA HIS A 266 -11.02 2.16 -6.34
C HIS A 266 -12.50 2.26 -5.95
N ALA A 267 -12.82 3.14 -5.00
CA ALA A 267 -14.21 3.38 -4.60
C ALA A 267 -15.07 3.94 -5.76
N VAL A 268 -14.51 4.84 -6.57
CA VAL A 268 -15.21 5.39 -7.76
C VAL A 268 -15.49 4.28 -8.77
N ALA A 269 -14.54 3.39 -9.05
CA ALA A 269 -14.75 2.24 -9.93
C ALA A 269 -15.87 1.33 -9.40
N TYR A 270 -15.87 1.04 -8.10
CA TYR A 270 -16.91 0.25 -7.46
C TYR A 270 -18.30 0.93 -7.50
N ARG A 271 -18.35 2.25 -7.31
CA ARG A 271 -19.58 3.04 -7.48
C ARG A 271 -20.12 2.90 -8.91
N THR A 272 -19.27 3.05 -9.90
CA THR A 272 -19.66 2.90 -11.32
C THR A 272 -20.25 1.52 -11.59
N LEU A 273 -19.57 0.46 -11.16
CA LEU A 273 -20.07 -0.91 -11.30
C LEU A 273 -21.41 -1.11 -10.60
N SER A 274 -21.53 -0.63 -9.36
CA SER A 274 -22.76 -0.78 -8.57
C SER A 274 -23.96 -0.07 -9.21
N LEU A 275 -23.75 1.09 -9.82
CA LEU A 275 -24.78 1.81 -10.55
C LEU A 275 -25.18 1.08 -11.85
N LEU A 276 -24.21 0.53 -12.58
CA LEU A 276 -24.46 -0.24 -13.81
C LEU A 276 -25.27 -1.51 -13.53
N ILE A 277 -24.97 -2.23 -12.45
CA ILE A 277 -25.78 -3.39 -12.03
C ILE A 277 -27.05 -3.00 -11.28
N ARG A 278 -27.38 -1.70 -11.21
CA ARG A 278 -28.60 -1.12 -10.62
C ARG A 278 -28.75 -1.37 -9.12
N ARG A 279 -27.64 -1.43 -8.36
CA ARG A 279 -27.71 -1.39 -6.90
C ARG A 279 -28.19 -0.01 -6.43
N PRO A 280 -29.05 0.07 -5.40
CA PRO A 280 -29.55 1.36 -4.91
C PRO A 280 -28.37 2.21 -4.38
N PRO A 281 -28.23 3.47 -4.83
CA PRO A 281 -27.20 4.37 -4.36
C PRO A 281 -27.49 4.90 -2.96
N GLY A 282 -26.45 5.07 -2.16
CA GLY A 282 -26.45 5.75 -0.89
C GLY A 282 -25.81 7.14 -0.96
N ARG A 283 -25.10 7.53 0.12
CA ARG A 283 -24.39 8.81 0.20
C ARG A 283 -23.37 8.95 -0.95
N GLU A 284 -23.37 10.11 -1.61
CA GLU A 284 -22.50 10.44 -2.76
C GLU A 284 -22.59 9.40 -3.90
N ALA A 285 -23.76 8.76 -4.03
CA ALA A 285 -24.06 7.69 -4.97
C ALA A 285 -23.25 6.41 -4.80
N TYR A 286 -22.50 6.25 -3.70
CA TYR A 286 -21.84 5.00 -3.36
C TYR A 286 -22.85 3.94 -2.91
N PRO A 287 -22.64 2.66 -3.18
CA PRO A 287 -23.46 1.58 -2.65
C PRO A 287 -23.29 1.46 -1.13
N GLY A 288 -24.28 0.90 -0.45
CA GLY A 288 -24.29 0.78 1.01
C GLY A 288 -23.15 -0.06 1.60
N ASP A 289 -22.53 -0.90 0.78
CA ASP A 289 -21.42 -1.79 1.17
C ASP A 289 -20.02 -1.24 0.83
N VAL A 290 -19.89 0.05 0.48
CA VAL A 290 -18.59 0.65 0.15
C VAL A 290 -17.61 0.63 1.34
N PHE A 291 -18.10 0.65 2.58
CA PHE A 291 -17.26 0.44 3.75
C PHE A 291 -16.62 -0.96 3.71
N TYR A 292 -17.41 -1.98 3.43
CA TYR A 292 -16.96 -3.37 3.32
C TYR A 292 -15.96 -3.58 2.17
N LEU A 293 -16.09 -2.83 1.08
CA LEU A 293 -15.11 -2.83 -0.02
C LEU A 293 -13.67 -2.65 0.49
N HIS A 294 -13.43 -1.63 1.30
CA HIS A 294 -12.10 -1.32 1.83
C HIS A 294 -11.75 -2.11 3.09
N SER A 295 -12.73 -2.42 3.96
CA SER A 295 -12.45 -3.14 5.18
C SER A 295 -12.00 -4.58 4.91
N ARG A 296 -12.66 -5.32 4.00
CA ARG A 296 -12.25 -6.67 3.64
C ARG A 296 -10.90 -6.75 2.92
N LEU A 297 -10.46 -5.65 2.28
CA LEU A 297 -9.12 -5.53 1.71
C LEU A 297 -8.08 -5.26 2.80
N LEU A 298 -8.30 -4.21 3.57
CA LEU A 298 -7.30 -3.69 4.51
C LEU A 298 -7.16 -4.56 5.77
N GLU A 299 -8.19 -5.29 6.18
CA GLU A 299 -8.10 -6.26 7.27
C GLU A 299 -7.20 -7.47 6.96
N ARG A 300 -6.88 -7.70 5.70
CA ARG A 300 -5.90 -8.72 5.27
C ARG A 300 -4.47 -8.33 5.65
N ALA A 301 -4.20 -7.03 5.85
CA ALA A 301 -2.93 -6.55 6.38
C ALA A 301 -2.83 -6.87 7.88
N ALA A 302 -1.82 -7.65 8.24
CA ALA A 302 -1.59 -8.11 9.60
C ALA A 302 -0.13 -8.56 9.78
N ARG A 303 0.27 -8.76 11.03
CA ARG A 303 1.44 -9.55 11.39
C ARG A 303 0.93 -10.90 11.89
N LEU A 304 1.35 -11.97 11.22
CA LEU A 304 0.95 -13.32 11.56
C LEU A 304 1.69 -13.82 12.81
N SER A 305 1.03 -14.69 13.58
CA SER A 305 1.66 -15.39 14.69
C SER A 305 2.80 -16.30 14.20
N GLU A 306 3.68 -16.69 15.12
CA GLU A 306 4.79 -17.60 14.77
C GLU A 306 4.28 -18.97 14.29
N GLU A 307 3.10 -19.41 14.77
CA GLU A 307 2.44 -20.65 14.36
C GLU A 307 2.00 -20.59 12.89
N GLU A 308 1.65 -19.38 12.41
CA GLU A 308 1.26 -19.10 11.02
C GLU A 308 2.46 -18.63 10.15
N GLY A 309 3.69 -18.79 10.64
CA GLY A 309 4.92 -18.48 9.92
C GLY A 309 5.54 -17.11 10.24
N GLY A 310 4.92 -16.28 11.05
CA GLY A 310 5.50 -15.03 11.56
C GLY A 310 5.64 -13.89 10.55
N GLY A 311 5.19 -14.06 9.31
CA GLY A 311 5.25 -13.05 8.26
C GLY A 311 4.32 -11.86 8.51
N SER A 312 4.53 -10.77 7.77
CA SER A 312 3.69 -9.58 7.87
C SER A 312 3.30 -9.02 6.50
N LEU A 313 2.13 -8.37 6.46
CA LEU A 313 1.69 -7.56 5.32
C LEU A 313 1.31 -6.19 5.86
N THR A 314 2.08 -5.18 5.49
CA THR A 314 1.87 -3.77 5.84
C THR A 314 1.16 -3.08 4.68
N ALA A 315 0.09 -2.35 4.96
CA ALA A 315 -0.68 -1.66 3.94
C ALA A 315 -0.50 -0.13 4.04
N LEU A 316 -0.16 0.50 2.92
CA LEU A 316 -0.14 1.95 2.75
C LEU A 316 -1.21 2.36 1.71
N PRO A 317 -2.49 2.47 2.12
CA PRO A 317 -3.52 2.99 1.24
C PRO A 317 -3.37 4.50 1.07
N ILE A 318 -3.37 4.95 -0.17
CA ILE A 318 -3.40 6.36 -0.53
C ILE A 318 -4.85 6.79 -0.71
N ILE A 319 -5.22 7.90 -0.08
CA ILE A 319 -6.54 8.53 -0.16
C ILE A 319 -6.38 9.95 -0.66
N GLU A 320 -7.15 10.30 -1.68
CA GLU A 320 -7.19 11.66 -2.20
C GLU A 320 -8.32 12.45 -1.56
N THR A 321 -8.00 13.65 -1.08
CA THR A 321 -8.98 14.63 -0.60
C THR A 321 -9.16 15.76 -1.62
N GLN A 322 -10.19 16.57 -1.42
CA GLN A 322 -10.43 17.81 -2.14
C GLN A 322 -10.49 18.94 -1.12
N ALA A 323 -9.65 19.97 -1.31
CA ALA A 323 -9.56 21.12 -0.41
C ALA A 323 -9.32 20.75 1.07
N GLY A 324 -8.56 19.67 1.31
CA GLY A 324 -8.26 19.20 2.66
C GLY A 324 -9.43 18.57 3.42
N ASP A 325 -10.59 18.31 2.76
CA ASP A 325 -11.77 17.76 3.42
C ASP A 325 -11.59 16.28 3.78
N VAL A 326 -11.21 16.03 5.02
CA VAL A 326 -11.11 14.68 5.60
C VAL A 326 -12.46 14.12 6.07
N SER A 327 -13.54 14.95 6.07
CA SER A 327 -14.88 14.56 6.49
C SER A 327 -15.73 13.98 5.34
N ALA A 328 -15.20 13.98 4.11
CA ALA A 328 -15.81 13.34 2.96
C ALA A 328 -16.02 11.83 3.21
N TYR A 329 -16.91 11.22 2.43
CA TYR A 329 -17.38 9.87 2.73
C TYR A 329 -16.28 8.80 2.70
N ILE A 330 -15.49 8.74 1.65
CA ILE A 330 -14.42 7.73 1.53
C ILE A 330 -13.28 7.96 2.54
N PRO A 331 -12.74 9.18 2.73
CA PRO A 331 -11.79 9.43 3.81
C PRO A 331 -12.27 8.96 5.18
N THR A 332 -13.51 9.29 5.56
CA THR A 332 -14.10 8.91 6.85
C THR A 332 -14.17 7.39 7.04
N ASN A 333 -14.56 6.64 5.99
CA ASN A 333 -14.59 5.19 6.04
C ASN A 333 -13.21 4.59 6.28
N VAL A 334 -12.19 5.06 5.53
CA VAL A 334 -10.83 4.54 5.66
C VAL A 334 -10.17 4.93 6.98
N ILE A 335 -10.56 6.08 7.58
CA ILE A 335 -10.16 6.45 8.94
C ILE A 335 -10.48 5.36 9.96
N SER A 336 -11.67 4.78 9.87
CA SER A 336 -12.15 3.77 10.81
C SER A 336 -11.45 2.42 10.64
N ILE A 337 -10.95 2.12 9.44
CA ILE A 337 -10.34 0.83 9.10
C ILE A 337 -8.83 0.82 9.40
N THR A 338 -8.16 1.95 9.29
CA THR A 338 -6.70 2.05 9.39
C THR A 338 -6.21 2.33 10.81
N ASP A 339 -4.95 2.02 11.08
CA ASP A 339 -4.29 2.17 12.38
C ASP A 339 -3.61 3.54 12.55
N GLY A 340 -3.85 4.45 11.62
CA GLY A 340 -3.32 5.81 11.66
C GLY A 340 -3.35 6.50 10.31
N GLN A 341 -2.72 7.68 10.27
CA GLN A 341 -2.68 8.52 9.06
C GLN A 341 -1.43 9.37 8.97
N ILE A 342 -0.93 9.52 7.77
CA ILE A 342 0.04 10.53 7.37
C ILE A 342 -0.73 11.56 6.54
N PHE A 343 -0.96 12.74 7.12
CA PHE A 343 -1.71 13.81 6.47
C PHE A 343 -0.76 14.79 5.78
N LEU A 344 -0.97 14.98 4.48
CA LEU A 344 -0.24 15.93 3.65
C LEU A 344 -1.05 17.20 3.43
N GLU A 345 -0.48 18.33 3.81
CA GLU A 345 -1.13 19.63 3.78
C GLU A 345 -0.65 20.46 2.59
N THR A 346 -1.60 20.99 1.83
CA THR A 346 -1.31 21.79 0.63
C THR A 346 -0.55 23.09 0.96
N GLU A 347 -0.84 23.72 2.09
CA GLU A 347 -0.13 24.95 2.54
C GLU A 347 1.34 24.67 2.80
N LEU A 348 1.68 23.55 3.47
CA LEU A 348 3.07 23.15 3.70
C LEU A 348 3.79 22.89 2.38
N PHE A 349 3.12 22.23 1.44
CA PHE A 349 3.68 21.95 0.12
C PHE A 349 4.01 23.26 -0.63
N HIS A 350 3.09 24.21 -0.65
CA HIS A 350 3.28 25.51 -1.31
C HIS A 350 4.32 26.40 -0.62
N SER A 351 4.51 26.23 0.70
CA SER A 351 5.56 26.93 1.46
C SER A 351 6.95 26.30 1.32
N GLY A 352 7.09 25.22 0.53
CA GLY A 352 8.37 24.55 0.30
C GLY A 352 8.81 23.61 1.41
N VAL A 353 7.90 23.24 2.33
CA VAL A 353 8.14 22.20 3.32
C VAL A 353 7.80 20.84 2.69
N MET A 354 8.81 20.09 2.31
CA MET A 354 8.68 18.78 1.70
C MET A 354 9.48 17.72 2.46
N PRO A 355 8.87 16.56 2.79
CA PRO A 355 7.47 16.20 2.58
C PRO A 355 6.49 17.06 3.38
N ALA A 356 5.34 17.38 2.80
CA ALA A 356 4.35 18.31 3.36
C ALA A 356 3.49 17.68 4.47
N ILE A 357 4.13 16.96 5.38
CA ILE A 357 3.48 16.22 6.46
C ILE A 357 3.09 17.17 7.58
N ASN A 358 1.80 17.20 7.94
CA ASN A 358 1.32 17.87 9.12
C ASN A 358 1.36 16.94 10.34
N PRO A 359 2.30 17.09 11.28
CA PRO A 359 2.42 16.21 12.43
C PRO A 359 1.29 16.37 13.46
N GLY A 360 0.60 17.52 13.46
CA GLY A 360 -0.48 17.81 14.40
C GLY A 360 -1.69 16.86 14.21
N ILE A 361 -2.04 16.59 12.96
CA ILE A 361 -3.18 15.75 12.59
C ILE A 361 -2.78 14.36 12.06
N SER A 362 -1.50 14.11 11.89
CA SER A 362 -0.96 12.79 11.57
C SER A 362 -0.80 11.96 12.84
N VAL A 363 -1.17 10.69 12.79
CA VAL A 363 -1.20 9.79 13.96
C VAL A 363 -0.80 8.38 13.55
N SER A 364 0.05 7.73 14.32
CA SER A 364 0.23 6.28 14.32
C SER A 364 -0.30 5.70 15.62
N ARG A 365 -1.27 4.78 15.54
CA ARG A 365 -1.82 4.11 16.74
C ARG A 365 -0.86 3.07 17.31
N VAL A 366 0.07 2.56 16.52
CA VAL A 366 1.15 1.67 16.98
C VAL A 366 2.22 2.50 17.71
N GLY A 367 2.57 3.65 17.15
CA GLY A 367 3.45 4.62 17.80
C GLY A 367 4.82 4.04 18.14
N GLY A 368 5.34 4.41 19.30
CA GLY A 368 6.69 4.03 19.75
C GLY A 368 6.93 2.53 19.95
N ALA A 369 5.91 1.66 19.84
CA ALA A 369 6.10 0.22 19.80
C ALA A 369 6.77 -0.22 18.47
N ALA A 370 6.58 0.55 17.40
CA ALA A 370 7.19 0.34 16.09
C ALA A 370 8.43 1.21 15.86
N GLN A 371 9.14 1.59 16.91
CA GLN A 371 10.40 2.33 16.83
C GLN A 371 11.53 1.56 17.53
N ILE A 372 12.73 1.64 16.97
CA ILE A 372 13.93 1.24 17.71
C ILE A 372 14.11 2.19 18.91
N LYS A 373 14.68 1.69 20.00
CA LYS A 373 14.84 2.47 21.24
C LYS A 373 15.67 3.73 21.03
N ALA A 374 16.67 3.68 20.14
CA ALA A 374 17.48 4.84 19.77
C ALA A 374 16.60 5.96 19.16
N MET A 375 15.75 5.64 18.18
CA MET A 375 14.84 6.61 17.58
C MET A 375 13.86 7.16 18.62
N LYS A 376 13.26 6.29 19.43
CA LYS A 376 12.33 6.70 20.48
C LYS A 376 12.95 7.68 21.49
N SER A 377 14.24 7.53 21.80
CA SER A 377 14.93 8.42 22.75
C SER A 377 15.14 9.84 22.21
N VAL A 378 15.34 9.98 20.89
CA VAL A 378 15.61 11.29 20.24
C VAL A 378 14.33 11.97 19.73
N SER A 379 13.28 11.20 19.42
CA SER A 379 12.04 11.73 18.83
C SER A 379 10.92 12.00 19.85
N GLY A 380 11.08 11.60 21.11
CA GLY A 380 9.99 11.61 22.09
C GLY A 380 9.31 12.98 22.31
N THR A 381 10.04 14.07 22.20
CA THR A 381 9.51 15.44 22.34
C THR A 381 9.35 16.15 21.00
N LEU A 382 9.84 15.57 19.90
CA LEU A 382 9.94 16.25 18.59
C LEU A 382 8.56 16.73 18.10
N LYS A 383 7.57 15.86 18.15
CA LYS A 383 6.20 16.18 17.72
C LYS A 383 5.59 17.32 18.53
N LEU A 384 5.83 17.34 19.84
CA LEU A 384 5.33 18.41 20.72
C LEU A 384 5.97 19.75 20.37
N VAL A 385 7.30 19.78 20.26
CA VAL A 385 8.04 21.02 19.93
C VAL A 385 7.65 21.55 18.55
N TYR A 386 7.50 20.66 17.58
CA TYR A 386 7.03 21.05 16.25
C TYR A 386 5.61 21.62 16.28
N SER A 387 4.69 21.00 17.01
CA SER A 387 3.31 21.50 17.13
C SER A 387 3.26 22.87 17.82
N GLN A 388 4.03 23.06 18.90
CA GLN A 388 4.18 24.36 19.56
C GLN A 388 4.75 25.43 18.61
N TYR A 389 5.77 25.08 17.83
CA TYR A 389 6.31 25.96 16.81
C TYR A 389 5.25 26.43 15.82
N ARG A 390 4.44 25.51 15.30
CA ARG A 390 3.37 25.82 14.32
C ARG A 390 2.33 26.78 14.91
N GLU A 391 1.93 26.57 16.15
CA GLU A 391 1.02 27.49 16.86
C GLU A 391 1.64 28.88 17.02
N LEU A 392 2.87 28.94 17.52
CA LEU A 392 3.58 30.19 17.75
C LEU A 392 3.90 30.93 16.44
N GLN A 393 4.18 30.21 15.35
CA GLN A 393 4.45 30.81 14.04
C GLN A 393 3.26 31.62 13.53
N SER A 394 2.03 31.15 13.75
CA SER A 394 0.83 31.89 13.37
C SER A 394 0.65 33.18 14.19
N PHE A 395 0.98 33.15 15.48
CA PHE A 395 0.94 34.34 16.33
C PHE A 395 2.09 35.34 16.05
N ALA A 396 3.28 34.81 15.72
CA ALA A 396 4.45 35.66 15.45
C ALA A 396 4.27 36.58 14.23
N GLN A 397 3.42 36.20 13.29
CA GLN A 397 3.07 37.02 12.12
C GLN A 397 2.29 38.30 12.50
N PHE A 398 1.64 38.30 13.67
CA PHE A 398 0.78 39.40 14.11
C PHE A 398 1.35 40.25 15.29
N GLY A 399 2.46 39.83 15.93
CA GLY A 399 3.01 40.43 17.11
C GLY A 399 4.46 40.88 16.97
N SER A 400 4.75 42.13 17.34
CA SER A 400 6.11 42.72 17.26
C SER A 400 7.00 42.43 18.47
N ASP A 401 6.44 42.14 19.66
CA ASP A 401 7.17 41.94 20.91
C ASP A 401 6.98 40.52 21.46
N LEU A 402 7.85 39.61 21.02
CA LEU A 402 7.92 38.26 21.57
C LEU A 402 8.94 38.18 22.69
N ASP A 403 8.58 37.49 23.78
CA ASP A 403 9.51 37.23 24.89
C ASP A 403 10.67 36.29 24.47
N ALA A 404 11.73 36.26 25.28
CA ALA A 404 12.93 35.48 24.96
C ALA A 404 12.69 33.98 24.83
N ASN A 405 11.75 33.40 25.60
CA ASN A 405 11.44 31.98 25.55
C ASN A 405 10.70 31.63 24.26
N THR A 406 9.73 32.46 23.86
CA THR A 406 9.01 32.34 22.61
C THR A 406 9.96 32.43 21.41
N LYS A 407 10.88 33.40 21.42
CA LYS A 407 11.93 33.50 20.38
C LYS A 407 12.81 32.23 20.30
N ALA A 408 13.21 31.69 21.45
CA ALA A 408 14.02 30.48 21.51
C ALA A 408 13.26 29.25 20.96
N THR A 409 11.97 29.13 21.28
CA THR A 409 11.12 28.05 20.78
C THR A 409 10.91 28.14 19.26
N LEU A 410 10.69 29.34 18.74
CA LEU A 410 10.59 29.62 17.31
C LEU A 410 11.89 29.25 16.58
N ALA A 411 13.03 29.71 17.10
CA ALA A 411 14.34 29.41 16.51
C ALA A 411 14.68 27.91 16.50
N GLN A 412 14.28 27.19 17.55
CA GLN A 412 14.44 25.72 17.59
C GLN A 412 13.48 25.02 16.61
N GLY A 413 12.22 25.44 16.58
CA GLY A 413 11.21 24.89 15.68
C GLY A 413 11.56 25.08 14.21
N GLU A 414 12.09 26.25 13.83
CA GLU A 414 12.55 26.53 12.47
C GLU A 414 13.64 25.54 12.04
N ARG A 415 14.62 25.26 12.93
CA ARG A 415 15.67 24.28 12.68
C ARG A 415 15.12 22.85 12.58
N ILE A 416 14.15 22.50 13.41
CA ILE A 416 13.48 21.20 13.33
C ILE A 416 12.77 21.04 11.97
N VAL A 417 12.05 22.08 11.51
CA VAL A 417 11.40 22.05 10.20
C VAL A 417 12.43 21.83 9.09
N GLU A 418 13.56 22.56 9.16
CA GLU A 418 14.60 22.44 8.13
C GLU A 418 15.25 21.04 8.13
N VAL A 419 15.55 20.47 9.30
CA VAL A 419 16.06 19.10 9.44
C VAL A 419 15.06 18.08 8.89
N LEU A 420 13.75 18.28 9.07
CA LEU A 420 12.73 17.36 8.60
C LEU A 420 12.46 17.43 7.10
N LYS A 421 12.90 18.49 6.42
CA LYS A 421 12.85 18.54 4.96
C LYS A 421 13.72 17.46 4.36
N GLN A 422 13.24 16.90 3.27
CA GLN A 422 13.91 15.81 2.58
C GLN A 422 13.52 15.80 1.10
N HIS A 423 14.51 15.60 0.23
CA HIS A 423 14.25 15.48 -1.20
C HIS A 423 13.60 14.12 -1.53
N ASN A 424 12.82 14.10 -2.60
CA ASN A 424 12.25 12.86 -3.13
C ASN A 424 13.37 11.91 -3.58
N SER A 425 13.11 10.62 -3.50
CA SER A 425 14.04 9.54 -3.87
C SER A 425 15.37 9.58 -3.09
N SER A 426 15.34 10.11 -1.88
CA SER A 426 16.51 10.26 -1.01
C SER A 426 16.20 9.72 0.39
N PRO A 427 15.83 8.44 0.54
CA PRO A 427 15.60 7.86 1.85
C PRO A 427 16.87 7.87 2.70
N VAL A 428 16.72 8.17 3.98
CA VAL A 428 17.82 8.26 4.96
C VAL A 428 17.79 7.04 5.88
N GLU A 429 18.93 6.42 6.07
CA GLU A 429 19.10 5.25 6.97
C GLU A 429 18.80 5.67 8.43
N VAL A 430 18.15 4.80 9.18
CA VAL A 430 17.59 5.11 10.51
C VAL A 430 18.64 5.62 11.52
N ILE A 431 19.89 5.15 11.47
CA ILE A 431 20.91 5.61 12.41
C ILE A 431 21.41 7.02 12.06
N HIS A 432 21.48 7.36 10.77
CA HIS A 432 21.72 8.73 10.33
C HIS A 432 20.57 9.67 10.75
N GLN A 433 19.31 9.21 10.64
CA GLN A 433 18.17 9.94 11.16
C GLN A 433 18.29 10.20 12.68
N VAL A 434 18.68 9.19 13.45
CA VAL A 434 18.92 9.31 14.90
C VAL A 434 19.98 10.36 15.19
N ALA A 435 21.09 10.39 14.43
CA ALA A 435 22.18 11.34 14.62
C ALA A 435 21.73 12.80 14.39
N ILE A 436 21.08 13.10 13.27
CA ILE A 436 20.64 14.48 12.97
C ILE A 436 19.51 14.94 13.89
N LEU A 437 18.58 14.03 14.24
CA LEU A 437 17.52 14.32 15.20
C LEU A 437 18.07 14.56 16.61
N TYR A 438 19.10 13.81 17.02
CA TYR A 438 19.81 14.05 18.25
C TYR A 438 20.45 15.45 18.22
N ALA A 439 21.13 15.81 17.14
CA ALA A 439 21.77 17.11 16.98
C ALA A 439 20.78 18.27 17.14
N VAL A 440 19.62 18.20 16.50
CA VAL A 440 18.63 19.29 16.57
C VAL A 440 17.90 19.32 17.90
N THR A 441 17.52 18.16 18.46
CA THR A 441 16.77 18.10 19.73
C THR A 441 17.62 18.47 20.94
N LYS A 442 18.90 18.14 20.94
CA LYS A 442 19.86 18.52 22.01
C LYS A 442 20.46 19.93 21.82
N GLY A 443 20.08 20.63 20.76
CA GLY A 443 20.45 22.03 20.54
C GLY A 443 21.87 22.26 19.99
N PHE A 444 22.53 21.25 19.43
CA PHE A 444 23.85 21.38 18.79
C PHE A 444 23.81 22.30 17.55
N LEU A 445 22.63 22.44 16.90
CA LEU A 445 22.47 23.23 15.68
C LEU A 445 22.14 24.72 15.94
N LYS A 446 22.24 25.21 17.19
CA LYS A 446 21.88 26.60 17.52
C LYS A 446 22.71 27.63 16.76
N GLU A 447 23.99 27.39 16.54
CA GLU A 447 24.93 28.27 15.88
C GLU A 447 24.97 28.08 14.36
N VAL A 448 24.41 26.94 13.85
CA VAL A 448 24.34 26.68 12.41
C VAL A 448 23.25 27.55 11.79
N PRO A 449 23.55 28.37 10.76
CA PRO A 449 22.53 29.10 10.01
C PRO A 449 21.47 28.17 9.45
N VAL A 450 20.18 28.57 9.52
CA VAL A 450 19.06 27.71 9.12
C VAL A 450 19.18 27.27 7.67
N GLU A 451 19.57 28.17 6.78
CA GLU A 451 19.79 27.92 5.35
C GLU A 451 20.96 26.95 5.05
N LYS A 452 21.81 26.69 6.04
CA LYS A 452 22.96 25.78 5.93
C LYS A 452 22.75 24.42 6.58
N ILE A 453 21.59 24.18 7.17
CA ILE A 453 21.29 22.92 7.88
C ILE A 453 21.35 21.72 6.93
N SER A 454 20.84 21.84 5.71
CA SER A 454 20.89 20.77 4.72
C SER A 454 22.34 20.42 4.30
N GLU A 455 23.21 21.44 4.15
CA GLU A 455 24.62 21.23 3.86
C GLU A 455 25.34 20.58 5.05
N TYR A 456 25.01 21.02 6.28
CA TYR A 456 25.53 20.40 7.48
C TYR A 456 25.09 18.93 7.62
N GLU A 457 23.84 18.63 7.31
CA GLU A 457 23.31 17.26 7.37
C GLU A 457 24.13 16.30 6.47
N ALA A 458 24.40 16.70 5.23
CA ALA A 458 25.24 15.93 4.31
C ALA A 458 26.67 15.76 4.88
N PHE A 459 27.27 16.85 5.38
CA PHE A 459 28.59 16.82 5.99
C PHE A 459 28.66 15.91 7.23
N LEU A 460 27.61 15.94 8.07
CA LEU A 460 27.51 15.07 9.25
C LEU A 460 27.51 13.60 8.83
N TYR A 461 26.68 13.21 7.87
CA TYR A 461 26.56 11.82 7.41
C TYR A 461 27.87 11.29 6.83
N GLU A 462 28.50 12.06 5.94
CA GLU A 462 29.80 11.71 5.36
C GLU A 462 30.88 11.54 6.44
N THR A 463 30.91 12.45 7.42
CA THR A 463 31.89 12.40 8.51
C THR A 463 31.65 11.21 9.43
N LEU A 464 30.39 10.92 9.76
CA LEU A 464 30.03 9.76 10.59
C LEU A 464 30.40 8.45 9.91
N ASP A 465 30.12 8.30 8.62
CA ASP A 465 30.50 7.11 7.86
C ASP A 465 32.01 6.92 7.73
N ALA A 466 32.74 8.03 7.52
CA ALA A 466 34.19 7.98 7.33
C ALA A 466 35.00 7.76 8.62
N ARG A 467 34.56 8.42 9.73
CA ARG A 467 35.35 8.46 10.97
C ARG A 467 34.77 7.68 12.13
N TYR A 468 33.42 7.48 12.13
CA TYR A 468 32.69 6.92 13.27
C TYR A 468 31.87 5.68 12.90
N ALA A 469 32.26 4.97 11.83
CA ALA A 469 31.56 3.77 11.36
C ALA A 469 31.36 2.72 12.47
N GLY A 470 32.33 2.58 13.38
CA GLY A 470 32.21 1.69 14.53
C GLY A 470 31.11 2.09 15.51
N LEU A 471 30.93 3.41 15.75
CA LEU A 471 29.86 3.95 16.59
C LEU A 471 28.50 3.69 15.94
N LEU A 472 28.36 3.95 14.63
CA LEU A 472 27.11 3.69 13.90
C LEU A 472 26.75 2.19 13.95
N ALA A 473 27.72 1.30 13.76
CA ALA A 473 27.54 -0.14 13.86
C ALA A 473 27.10 -0.59 15.26
N ALA A 474 27.69 0.00 16.31
CA ALA A 474 27.31 -0.29 17.69
C ALA A 474 25.87 0.13 17.99
N ILE A 475 25.44 1.32 17.55
CA ILE A 475 24.06 1.81 17.71
C ILE A 475 23.09 0.92 16.91
N ARG A 476 23.45 0.54 15.67
CA ARG A 476 22.64 -0.32 14.80
C ARG A 476 22.40 -1.69 15.44
N THR A 477 23.45 -2.29 15.97
CA THR A 477 23.40 -3.63 16.60
C THR A 477 22.61 -3.59 17.91
N ALA A 478 22.84 -2.57 18.75
CA ALA A 478 22.15 -2.43 20.03
C ALA A 478 20.67 -1.97 19.88
N GLY A 479 20.34 -1.26 18.80
CA GLY A 479 19.03 -0.63 18.56
C GLY A 479 18.69 0.45 19.61
N LYS A 480 19.65 0.87 20.45
CA LYS A 480 19.48 1.85 21.52
C LYS A 480 20.74 2.72 21.68
N LEU A 481 20.57 3.91 22.23
CA LEU A 481 21.67 4.74 22.68
C LEU A 481 22.01 4.37 24.12
N GLU A 482 23.13 3.68 24.32
CA GLU A 482 23.69 3.46 25.66
C GLU A 482 24.48 4.70 26.10
N LYS A 483 24.68 4.89 27.38
CA LYS A 483 25.36 6.10 27.92
C LYS A 483 26.70 6.39 27.24
N GLU A 484 27.47 5.35 26.99
CA GLU A 484 28.77 5.49 26.34
C GLU A 484 28.63 5.88 24.85
N THR A 485 27.77 5.18 24.12
CA THR A 485 27.51 5.48 22.70
C THR A 485 26.82 6.83 22.51
N GLU A 486 25.96 7.27 23.45
CA GLU A 486 25.34 8.60 23.45
C GLU A 486 26.40 9.68 23.65
N GLN A 487 27.37 9.50 24.60
CA GLN A 487 28.45 10.44 24.81
C GLN A 487 29.37 10.54 23.60
N GLN A 488 29.71 9.42 22.99
CA GLN A 488 30.50 9.38 21.75
C GLN A 488 29.79 10.07 20.60
N LEU A 489 28.48 9.86 20.46
CA LEU A 489 27.67 10.52 19.44
C LEU A 489 27.60 12.04 19.68
N ALA A 490 27.41 12.47 20.93
CA ALA A 490 27.41 13.88 21.30
C ALA A 490 28.75 14.55 20.99
N SER A 491 29.87 13.89 21.30
CA SER A 491 31.22 14.40 21.00
C SER A 491 31.46 14.50 19.49
N ALA A 492 31.08 13.46 18.73
CA ALA A 492 31.21 13.44 17.29
C ALA A 492 30.38 14.58 16.62
N ILE A 493 29.16 14.79 17.09
CA ILE A 493 28.31 15.89 16.59
C ILE A 493 28.92 17.24 16.93
N ALA A 494 29.43 17.46 18.17
CA ALA A 494 30.07 18.71 18.56
C ALA A 494 31.30 19.02 17.70
N GLU A 495 32.14 18.01 17.43
CA GLU A 495 33.30 18.14 16.54
C GLU A 495 32.89 18.48 15.11
N THR A 496 31.84 17.81 14.58
CA THR A 496 31.35 18.09 13.21
C THR A 496 30.76 19.48 13.08
N VAL A 497 29.98 19.95 14.07
CA VAL A 497 29.46 21.33 14.09
C VAL A 497 30.60 22.33 14.09
N SER A 498 31.61 22.15 14.97
CA SER A 498 32.75 23.06 15.04
C SER A 498 33.57 23.10 13.74
N ALA A 499 33.80 21.93 13.14
CA ALA A 499 34.51 21.82 11.86
C ALA A 499 33.71 22.48 10.72
N PHE A 500 32.41 22.27 10.66
CA PHE A 500 31.53 22.86 9.65
C PHE A 500 31.49 24.38 9.75
N LEU A 501 31.33 24.93 10.97
CA LEU A 501 31.33 26.40 11.20
C LEU A 501 32.68 27.04 10.89
N ALA A 502 33.78 26.32 11.10
CA ALA A 502 35.12 26.83 10.75
C ALA A 502 35.37 26.83 9.23
N ALA A 503 34.58 26.06 8.45
CA ALA A 503 34.69 25.97 7.00
C ALA A 503 33.72 26.93 6.26
N LEU A 504 32.75 27.53 6.95
CA LEU A 504 31.83 28.56 6.43
C LEU A 504 32.53 29.92 6.35
#